data_82c4f6aeb2089b0a64ebf3f08c5f5669
#
_entry.id   82c4f6aeb2089b0a64ebf3f08c5f5669
#
_cell.length_a   1.000
_cell.length_b   1.000
_cell.length_c   1.000
_cell.angle_alpha   90.00
_cell.angle_beta   90.00
_cell.angle_gamma   90.00
#
_symmetry.space_group_name_H-M   'P 1'
#
loop_
_entity.id
_entity.type
_entity.pdbx_description
1 polymer ?
#
loop_
_entity_poly.entity_id
_entity_poly.type
_entity_poly.pdbx_seq_one_letter_code
_entity_poly.pdbx_strand_id
1 'polypeptide(L)'
;FLASLVGHTQLGMFTAGMFFTAILTTAPAMVVLGELSLQSPLWLVSVFGGIGAVLGDYLLFMVVRNGLTKDVQYILTHTLSQRLLKIFNTKLFHHLLPFVGAIVLASPLPDEIGLAMLGFSRVDKDRFLLISLAMNTFGIFCIGLVARAIAG
;
A
#
# COMPACT_ATOMS: atom_id res chain seq x y z
N PHE A 1 -22.04 21.74 -14.05
CA PHE A 1 -22.25 20.37 -14.58
C PHE A 1 -20.91 19.65 -14.84
N LEU A 2 -20.01 20.23 -15.66
CA LEU A 2 -18.68 19.62 -15.91
C LEU A 2 -17.82 19.55 -14.64
N ALA A 3 -17.82 20.56 -13.80
CA ALA A 3 -17.08 20.57 -12.54
C ALA A 3 -17.62 19.50 -11.55
N SER A 4 -18.93 19.24 -11.54
CA SER A 4 -19.52 18.18 -10.72
C SER A 4 -19.15 16.78 -11.21
N LEU A 5 -19.11 16.56 -12.53
CA LEU A 5 -18.67 15.29 -13.11
C LEU A 5 -17.19 15.00 -12.82
N VAL A 6 -16.33 16.01 -12.94
CA VAL A 6 -14.90 15.90 -12.59
C VAL A 6 -14.71 15.59 -11.10
N GLY A 7 -15.46 16.26 -10.23
CA GLY A 7 -15.40 16.00 -8.78
C GLY A 7 -15.84 14.57 -8.43
N HIS A 8 -16.91 14.05 -9.05
CA HIS A 8 -17.35 12.68 -8.84
C HIS A 8 -16.31 11.66 -9.34
N THR A 9 -15.66 11.92 -10.48
CA THR A 9 -14.61 11.05 -11.02
C THR A 9 -13.38 11.03 -10.10
N GLN A 10 -12.95 12.18 -9.58
CA GLN A 10 -11.82 12.27 -8.64
C GLN A 10 -12.11 11.56 -7.32
N LEU A 11 -13.32 11.70 -6.79
CA LEU A 11 -13.77 10.96 -5.61
C LEU A 11 -13.79 9.44 -5.88
N GLY A 12 -14.20 9.02 -7.07
CA GLY A 12 -14.16 7.63 -7.50
C GLY A 12 -12.74 7.07 -7.55
N MET A 13 -11.77 7.84 -8.10
CA MET A 13 -10.36 7.47 -8.12
C MET A 13 -9.79 7.33 -6.71
N PHE A 14 -10.10 8.29 -5.84
CA PHE A 14 -9.64 8.31 -4.45
C PHE A 14 -10.21 7.13 -3.64
N THR A 15 -11.51 6.88 -3.74
CA THR A 15 -12.15 5.76 -3.03
C THR A 15 -11.65 4.41 -3.56
N ALA A 16 -11.53 4.25 -4.87
CA ALA A 16 -10.95 3.04 -5.45
C ALA A 16 -9.51 2.82 -4.99
N GLY A 17 -8.70 3.88 -4.90
CA GLY A 17 -7.36 3.84 -4.34
C GLY A 17 -7.34 3.41 -2.86
N MET A 18 -8.24 3.93 -2.05
CA MET A 18 -8.35 3.56 -0.64
C MET A 18 -8.68 2.07 -0.47
N PHE A 19 -9.55 1.52 -1.30
CA PHE A 19 -9.88 0.09 -1.30
C PHE A 19 -8.83 -0.79 -1.97
N PHE A 20 -7.91 -0.20 -2.72
CA PHE A 20 -6.82 -0.93 -3.38
C PHE A 20 -5.87 -1.59 -2.38
N THR A 21 -5.71 -1.05 -1.20
CA THR A 21 -4.75 -1.48 -0.18
C THR A 21 -5.23 -2.60 0.74
N ALA A 22 -6.51 -3.00 0.67
CA ALA A 22 -7.03 -4.10 1.48
C ALA A 22 -7.17 -5.39 0.66
N ILE A 23 -6.64 -6.52 1.16
CA ILE A 23 -6.59 -7.83 0.47
C ILE A 23 -7.91 -8.19 -0.22
N LEU A 24 -9.02 -8.06 0.51
CA LEU A 24 -10.33 -8.49 0.02
C LEU A 24 -10.87 -7.59 -1.09
N THR A 25 -10.43 -6.34 -1.17
CA THR A 25 -10.93 -5.33 -2.11
C THR A 25 -9.93 -4.94 -3.18
N THR A 26 -8.68 -5.43 -3.12
CA THR A 26 -7.64 -5.13 -4.11
C THR A 26 -8.06 -5.53 -5.52
N ALA A 27 -8.57 -6.73 -5.71
CA ALA A 27 -8.97 -7.21 -7.05
C ALA A 27 -10.11 -6.36 -7.67
N PRO A 28 -11.25 -6.11 -7.01
CA PRO A 28 -12.25 -5.20 -7.55
C PRO A 28 -11.75 -3.76 -7.70
N ALA A 29 -10.90 -3.25 -6.81
CA ALA A 29 -10.33 -1.93 -6.92
C ALA A 29 -9.41 -1.80 -8.15
N MET A 30 -8.61 -2.82 -8.47
CA MET A 30 -7.80 -2.87 -9.70
C MET A 30 -8.65 -2.75 -10.96
N VAL A 31 -9.78 -3.44 -11.01
CA VAL A 31 -10.71 -3.36 -12.17
C VAL A 31 -11.26 -1.95 -12.29
N VAL A 32 -11.72 -1.35 -11.19
CA VAL A 32 -12.25 0.02 -11.19
C VAL A 32 -11.19 1.04 -11.59
N LEU A 33 -9.96 0.94 -11.06
CA LEU A 33 -8.85 1.83 -11.40
C LEU A 33 -8.41 1.66 -12.87
N GLY A 34 -8.44 0.41 -13.37
CA GLY A 34 -8.20 0.11 -14.78
C GLY A 34 -9.23 0.79 -15.67
N GLU A 35 -10.53 0.64 -15.37
CA GLU A 35 -11.63 1.27 -16.10
C GLU A 35 -11.55 2.80 -16.07
N LEU A 36 -11.30 3.39 -14.89
CA LEU A 36 -11.09 4.83 -14.76
C LEU A 36 -9.89 5.33 -15.58
N SER A 37 -8.86 4.48 -15.73
CA SER A 37 -7.68 4.80 -16.54
C SER A 37 -7.96 4.81 -18.06
N LEU A 38 -9.00 4.13 -18.52
CA LEU A 38 -9.45 4.21 -19.91
C LEU A 38 -10.21 5.51 -20.20
N GLN A 39 -10.94 6.02 -19.21
CA GLN A 39 -11.83 7.18 -19.37
C GLN A 39 -11.16 8.50 -18.94
N SER A 40 -10.05 8.46 -18.23
CA SER A 40 -9.40 9.62 -17.65
C SER A 40 -7.89 9.63 -17.90
N PRO A 41 -7.21 10.79 -17.81
CA PRO A 41 -5.76 10.86 -17.91
C PRO A 41 -5.08 9.97 -16.87
N LEU A 42 -4.17 9.13 -17.30
CA LEU A 42 -3.50 8.13 -16.48
C LEU A 42 -2.82 8.72 -15.23
N TRP A 43 -2.13 9.85 -15.40
CA TRP A 43 -1.46 10.54 -14.31
C TRP A 43 -2.44 10.99 -13.22
N LEU A 44 -3.64 11.37 -13.60
CA LEU A 44 -4.70 11.84 -12.70
C LEU A 44 -5.24 10.67 -11.85
N VAL A 45 -5.52 9.55 -12.49
CA VAL A 45 -5.94 8.30 -11.81
C VAL A 45 -4.86 7.84 -10.83
N SER A 46 -3.60 7.86 -11.25
CA SER A 46 -2.47 7.42 -10.43
C SER A 46 -2.25 8.31 -9.21
N VAL A 47 -2.34 9.63 -9.36
CA VAL A 47 -2.15 10.57 -8.25
C VAL A 47 -3.31 10.51 -7.26
N PHE A 48 -4.55 10.63 -7.72
CA PHE A 48 -5.72 10.59 -6.84
C PHE A 48 -5.93 9.20 -6.21
N GLY A 49 -5.73 8.13 -6.98
CA GLY A 49 -5.74 6.76 -6.47
C GLY A 49 -4.61 6.53 -5.46
N GLY A 50 -3.40 7.01 -5.75
CA GLY A 50 -2.25 6.91 -4.84
C GLY A 50 -2.48 7.64 -3.51
N ILE A 51 -3.09 8.83 -3.52
CA ILE A 51 -3.46 9.55 -2.29
C ILE A 51 -4.50 8.76 -1.50
N GLY A 52 -5.50 8.16 -2.17
CA GLY A 52 -6.49 7.29 -1.55
C GLY A 52 -5.85 6.06 -0.90
N ALA A 53 -4.94 5.41 -1.63
CA ALA A 53 -4.19 4.25 -1.16
C ALA A 53 -3.35 4.56 0.09
N VAL A 54 -2.67 5.72 0.13
CA VAL A 54 -1.91 6.17 1.31
C VAL A 54 -2.79 6.27 2.56
N LEU A 55 -4.03 6.73 2.42
CA LEU A 55 -4.97 6.76 3.55
C LEU A 55 -5.33 5.35 4.03
N GLY A 56 -5.58 4.41 3.11
CA GLY A 56 -5.81 3.01 3.44
C GLY A 56 -4.62 2.39 4.16
N ASP A 57 -3.41 2.54 3.60
CA ASP A 57 -2.16 2.07 4.18
C ASP A 57 -1.89 2.68 5.55
N TYR A 58 -2.17 3.96 5.71
CA TYR A 58 -1.98 4.65 6.99
C TYR A 58 -2.89 4.11 8.09
N LEU A 59 -4.15 3.82 7.75
CA LEU A 59 -5.08 3.21 8.70
C LEU A 59 -4.60 1.81 9.09
N LEU A 60 -4.19 0.99 8.11
CA LEU A 60 -3.62 -0.34 8.36
C LEU A 60 -2.32 -0.26 9.17
N PHE A 61 -1.41 0.65 8.81
CA PHE A 61 -0.17 0.89 9.56
C PHE A 61 -0.43 1.24 11.04
N MET A 62 -1.45 2.08 11.30
CA MET A 62 -1.85 2.43 12.65
C MET A 62 -2.38 1.22 13.43
N VAL A 63 -3.21 0.39 12.80
CA VAL A 63 -3.75 -0.84 13.40
C VAL A 63 -2.62 -1.81 13.71
N VAL A 64 -1.72 -2.04 12.76
CA VAL A 64 -0.56 -2.93 12.93
C VAL A 64 0.36 -2.41 14.04
N ARG A 65 0.69 -1.13 14.03
CA ARG A 65 1.60 -0.52 15.01
C ARG A 65 1.02 -0.51 16.43
N ASN A 66 -0.27 -0.30 16.58
CA ASN A 66 -0.91 -0.20 17.91
C ASN A 66 -1.41 -1.55 18.45
N GLY A 67 -1.83 -2.46 17.58
CA GLY A 67 -2.41 -3.75 17.96
C GLY A 67 -1.39 -4.88 18.05
N LEU A 68 -0.52 -5.00 17.07
CA LEU A 68 0.38 -6.15 16.96
C LEU A 68 1.63 -6.05 17.84
N THR A 69 2.01 -4.86 18.33
CA THR A 69 3.22 -4.70 19.16
C THR A 69 3.13 -5.50 20.47
N LYS A 70 1.97 -5.68 21.04
CA LYS A 70 1.80 -6.45 22.30
C LYS A 70 1.68 -7.94 22.03
N ASP A 71 0.87 -8.35 21.07
CA ASP A 71 0.60 -9.76 20.79
C ASP A 71 1.76 -10.42 20.05
N VAL A 72 2.41 -9.70 19.15
CA VAL A 72 3.59 -10.20 18.43
C VAL A 72 4.82 -10.23 19.34
N GLN A 73 5.01 -9.28 20.25
CA GLN A 73 6.05 -9.41 21.29
C GLN A 73 5.79 -10.65 22.16
N TYR A 74 4.56 -10.92 22.54
CA TYR A 74 4.21 -12.10 23.31
C TYR A 74 4.50 -13.42 22.55
N ILE A 75 4.13 -13.49 21.27
CA ILE A 75 4.38 -14.64 20.40
C ILE A 75 5.88 -14.79 20.11
N LEU A 76 6.58 -13.69 19.81
CA LEU A 76 8.02 -13.68 19.54
C LEU A 76 8.83 -14.13 20.76
N THR A 77 8.44 -13.71 21.96
CA THR A 77 9.16 -14.08 23.20
C THR A 77 8.87 -15.51 23.64
N HIS A 78 7.72 -16.08 23.30
CA HIS A 78 7.32 -17.41 23.77
C HIS A 78 7.43 -18.52 22.73
N THR A 79 7.39 -18.20 21.43
CA THR A 79 7.32 -19.22 20.36
C THR A 79 8.56 -19.29 19.48
N LEU A 80 9.34 -18.22 19.38
CA LEU A 80 10.51 -18.17 18.49
C LEU A 80 11.82 -18.45 19.23
N SER A 81 12.63 -19.32 18.63
CA SER A 81 14.00 -19.60 19.08
C SER A 81 14.80 -18.31 19.20
N GLN A 82 15.61 -18.19 20.27
CA GLN A 82 16.50 -17.04 20.51
C GLN A 82 17.42 -16.70 19.31
N ARG A 83 17.67 -17.66 18.41
CA ARG A 83 18.43 -17.45 17.18
C ARG A 83 17.67 -16.55 16.18
N LEU A 84 16.36 -16.74 16.03
CA LEU A 84 15.52 -15.90 15.16
C LEU A 84 15.41 -14.49 15.71
N LEU A 85 15.24 -14.33 17.03
CA LEU A 85 15.23 -13.01 17.69
C LEU A 85 16.54 -12.23 17.47
N LYS A 86 17.70 -12.90 17.39
CA LYS A 86 18.97 -12.25 17.05
C LYS A 86 19.01 -11.74 15.63
N ILE A 87 18.42 -12.47 14.66
CA ILE A 87 18.34 -12.06 13.25
C ILE A 87 17.43 -10.82 13.12
N PHE A 88 16.28 -10.83 13.79
CA PHE A 88 15.35 -9.67 13.82
C PHE A 88 15.96 -8.42 14.47
N ASN A 89 16.93 -8.58 15.35
CA ASN A 89 17.61 -7.45 16.03
C ASN A 89 18.86 -6.94 15.31
N THR A 90 19.25 -7.53 14.18
CA THR A 90 20.40 -7.05 13.41
C THR A 90 20.12 -5.73 12.71
N LYS A 91 21.10 -4.82 12.72
CA LYS A 91 21.01 -3.54 12.00
C LYS A 91 20.71 -3.73 10.51
N LEU A 92 21.24 -4.80 9.92
CA LEU A 92 21.02 -5.16 8.52
C LEU A 92 19.54 -5.47 8.25
N PHE A 93 18.90 -6.23 9.13
CA PHE A 93 17.47 -6.56 9.02
C PHE A 93 16.60 -5.30 9.06
N HIS A 94 16.86 -4.38 9.98
CA HIS A 94 16.13 -3.12 10.08
C HIS A 94 16.32 -2.19 8.87
N HIS A 95 17.46 -2.28 8.17
CA HIS A 95 17.69 -1.51 6.94
C HIS A 95 17.07 -2.16 5.70
N LEU A 96 17.08 -3.50 5.63
CA LEU A 96 16.52 -4.24 4.50
C LEU A 96 14.99 -4.35 4.57
N LEU A 97 14.43 -4.43 5.78
CA LEU A 97 12.99 -4.62 5.98
C LEU A 97 12.12 -3.53 5.33
N PRO A 98 12.42 -2.22 5.44
CA PRO A 98 11.65 -1.18 4.73
C PRO A 98 11.75 -1.32 3.22
N PHE A 99 12.93 -1.73 2.70
CA PHE A 99 13.14 -1.88 1.27
C PHE A 99 12.36 -3.06 0.70
N VAL A 100 12.40 -4.21 1.38
CA VAL A 100 11.60 -5.39 1.01
C VAL A 100 10.11 -5.10 1.17
N GLY A 101 9.69 -4.43 2.25
CA GLY A 101 8.31 -4.00 2.45
C GLY A 101 7.80 -3.07 1.34
N ALA A 102 8.64 -2.13 0.88
CA ALA A 102 8.30 -1.25 -0.24
C ALA A 102 8.15 -2.02 -1.57
N ILE A 103 9.00 -3.02 -1.82
CA ILE A 103 8.87 -3.89 -3.01
C ILE A 103 7.57 -4.72 -2.93
N VAL A 104 7.22 -5.24 -1.75
CA VAL A 104 5.97 -5.98 -1.56
C VAL A 104 4.77 -5.07 -1.80
N LEU A 105 4.78 -3.83 -1.31
CA LEU A 105 3.74 -2.83 -1.57
C LEU A 105 3.58 -2.49 -3.07
N ALA A 106 4.68 -2.50 -3.82
CA ALA A 106 4.65 -2.25 -5.27
C ALA A 106 4.24 -3.48 -6.10
N SER A 107 4.15 -4.66 -5.47
CA SER A 107 3.81 -5.91 -6.13
C SER A 107 2.33 -6.24 -5.96
N PRO A 108 1.71 -7.07 -6.82
CA PRO A 108 0.34 -7.54 -6.64
C PRO A 108 0.20 -8.57 -5.50
N LEU A 109 1.12 -8.54 -4.53
CA LEU A 109 1.05 -9.35 -3.31
C LEU A 109 0.18 -8.64 -2.27
N PRO A 110 -0.33 -9.37 -1.26
CA PRO A 110 -1.08 -8.76 -0.18
C PRO A 110 -0.28 -7.66 0.53
N ASP A 111 -0.78 -6.43 0.45
CA ASP A 111 -0.12 -5.23 0.99
C ASP A 111 0.12 -5.32 2.50
N GLU A 112 -0.67 -6.13 3.20
CA GLU A 112 -0.55 -6.31 4.64
C GLU A 112 0.80 -6.89 5.06
N ILE A 113 1.43 -7.71 4.21
CA ILE A 113 2.78 -8.24 4.47
C ILE A 113 3.80 -7.11 4.39
N GLY A 114 3.72 -6.28 3.34
CA GLY A 114 4.59 -5.11 3.19
C GLY A 114 4.40 -4.10 4.31
N LEU A 115 3.15 -3.82 4.68
CA LEU A 115 2.79 -2.94 5.79
C LEU A 115 3.25 -3.48 7.14
N ALA A 116 3.10 -4.79 7.40
CA ALA A 116 3.62 -5.41 8.61
C ALA A 116 5.15 -5.27 8.68
N MET A 117 5.86 -5.52 7.58
CA MET A 117 7.32 -5.37 7.52
C MET A 117 7.76 -3.92 7.77
N LEU A 118 7.05 -2.93 7.20
CA LEU A 118 7.30 -1.51 7.43
C LEU A 118 6.94 -1.10 8.87
N GLY A 119 5.85 -1.63 9.43
CA GLY A 119 5.44 -1.38 10.81
C GLY A 119 6.41 -1.94 11.85
N PHE A 120 7.08 -3.08 11.57
CA PHE A 120 8.15 -3.64 12.40
C PHE A 120 9.49 -2.94 12.22
N SER A 121 9.70 -2.26 11.09
CA SER A 121 10.87 -1.44 10.88
C SER A 121 10.74 -0.16 11.72
N ARG A 122 11.87 0.44 12.13
CA ARG A 122 11.89 1.74 12.81
C ARG A 122 11.69 2.90 11.82
N VAL A 123 10.77 2.72 10.86
CA VAL A 123 10.48 3.76 9.88
C VAL A 123 9.59 4.81 10.53
N ASP A 124 10.00 6.07 10.40
CA ASP A 124 9.19 7.21 10.83
C ASP A 124 7.91 7.28 9.97
N LYS A 125 6.84 7.76 10.59
CA LYS A 125 5.53 7.93 9.93
C LYS A 125 5.63 8.69 8.60
N ASP A 126 6.43 9.76 8.56
CA ASP A 126 6.56 10.60 7.36
C ASP A 126 7.25 9.87 6.21
N ARG A 127 8.28 9.09 6.53
CA ARG A 127 8.95 8.23 5.54
C ARG A 127 8.03 7.13 5.03
N PHE A 128 7.24 6.53 5.93
CA PHE A 128 6.23 5.56 5.53
C PHE A 128 5.23 6.15 4.53
N LEU A 129 4.66 7.32 4.83
CA LEU A 129 3.68 7.98 3.94
C LEU A 129 4.27 8.31 2.56
N LEU A 130 5.53 8.75 2.51
CA LEU A 130 6.22 9.03 1.24
C LEU A 130 6.45 7.76 0.42
N ILE A 131 6.90 6.67 1.06
CA ILE A 131 7.12 5.37 0.40
C ILE A 131 5.80 4.82 -0.12
N SER A 132 4.77 4.81 0.72
CA SER A 132 3.43 4.36 0.35
C SER A 132 2.88 5.16 -0.84
N LEU A 133 2.97 6.50 -0.80
CA LEU A 133 2.52 7.34 -1.91
C LEU A 133 3.25 7.01 -3.22
N ALA A 134 4.57 6.94 -3.18
CA ALA A 134 5.36 6.67 -4.37
C ALA A 134 5.04 5.28 -4.97
N MET A 135 4.99 4.26 -4.12
CA MET A 135 4.77 2.87 -4.54
C MET A 135 3.36 2.64 -5.05
N ASN A 136 2.33 3.13 -4.34
CA ASN A 136 0.94 2.99 -4.75
C ASN A 136 0.65 3.79 -6.03
N THR A 137 1.15 5.03 -6.14
CA THR A 137 1.01 5.84 -7.36
C THR A 137 1.65 5.12 -8.56
N PHE A 138 2.84 4.56 -8.38
CA PHE A 138 3.52 3.79 -9.42
C PHE A 138 2.76 2.49 -9.76
N GLY A 139 2.27 1.75 -8.76
CA GLY A 139 1.48 0.54 -8.97
C GLY A 139 0.19 0.80 -9.75
N ILE A 140 -0.56 1.84 -9.37
CA ILE A 140 -1.79 2.25 -10.08
C ILE A 140 -1.48 2.72 -11.50
N PHE A 141 -0.35 3.43 -11.70
CA PHE A 141 0.10 3.81 -13.03
C PHE A 141 0.36 2.59 -13.93
N CYS A 142 1.03 1.56 -13.40
CA CYS A 142 1.26 0.31 -14.12
C CYS A 142 -0.06 -0.41 -14.45
N ILE A 143 -1.01 -0.47 -13.51
CA ILE A 143 -2.35 -1.06 -13.75
C ILE A 143 -3.05 -0.34 -14.90
N GLY A 144 -3.04 0.99 -14.88
CA GLY A 144 -3.66 1.77 -15.93
C GLY A 144 -2.97 1.64 -17.30
N LEU A 145 -1.63 1.48 -17.34
CA LEU A 145 -0.92 1.14 -18.58
C LEU A 145 -1.35 -0.21 -19.14
N VAL A 146 -1.41 -1.23 -18.28
CA VAL A 146 -1.84 -2.57 -18.68
C VAL A 146 -3.30 -2.55 -19.17
N ALA A 147 -4.21 -1.86 -18.48
CA ALA A 147 -5.59 -1.72 -18.89
C ALA A 147 -5.70 -1.09 -20.27
N ARG A 148 -4.94 -0.03 -20.56
CA ARG A 148 -4.90 0.62 -21.89
C ARG A 148 -4.31 -0.30 -22.97
N ALA A 149 -3.28 -1.05 -22.64
CA ALA A 149 -2.64 -1.97 -23.59
C ALA A 149 -3.57 -3.15 -23.96
N ILE A 150 -4.47 -3.55 -23.06
CA ILE A 150 -5.45 -4.62 -23.33
C ILE A 150 -6.66 -4.09 -24.09
N ALA A 151 -7.05 -2.84 -23.84
CA ALA A 151 -8.23 -2.23 -24.45
C ALA A 151 -7.98 -1.65 -25.86
N GLY A 152 -6.74 -1.36 -26.23
CA GLY A 152 -6.32 -0.80 -27.51
C GLY A 152 -5.86 -1.84 -28.47
#